data_e0ac19ae7d2aa0b60b08bfaf7685b38a
#
_entry.id   e0ac19ae7d2aa0b60b08bfaf7685b38a
#
_cell.length_a   1.000
_cell.length_b   1.000
_cell.length_c   1.000
_cell.angle_alpha   90.00
_cell.angle_beta   90.00
_cell.angle_gamma   90.00
#
_symmetry.space_group_name_H-M   'P 1'
#
loop_
_entity.id
_entity.type
_entity.pdbx_description
1 polymer ?
#
loop_
_entity_poly.entity_id
_entity_poly.type
_entity_poly.pdbx_seq_one_letter_code
_entity_poly.pdbx_strand_id
1 'polypeptide(L)'
;MNALFSRLSAAAERRSTAGLYRSDLVLDGLDLASNDYLGLSAHPLVRSAAIEEIERSSTSASASRLVTGTTHAHHRLEAALAERLRHPACVTFSSGYLANIAAVTALAGPDTLIISDAHNHASLIDACRLAKAPTRIVAHNDLEAVEAALAGRQQPEALVVVESVYSVFGDTADLPCLLDLCVRYDALLLVDEAHGIGVTGAETAVGMGAAAAVSEFRDRLVVTATLSKALGSQGGAVLGAGLVRDAVVNTARTFIFDTGLSPAMAAAARAALDLVTAERVASMKAARSQLAAVLDVPVPAGAVLSVPMPSPESGVRARELLCEEGILVGCFRPPSVPDGITRLRLTARAGLSPGELAYACERIRAITEICAAESAA
;
A
#
# COMPACT_ATOMS: atom_id res chain seq x y z
N MET A 1 -11.57 -39.08 10.00
CA MET A 1 -10.92 -37.82 9.60
C MET A 1 -10.45 -37.10 10.86
N ASN A 2 -9.25 -36.51 10.87
CA ASN A 2 -8.76 -35.76 12.04
C ASN A 2 -9.66 -34.54 12.31
N ALA A 3 -9.93 -34.21 13.58
CA ALA A 3 -10.81 -33.12 14.00
C ALA A 3 -10.41 -31.76 13.36
N LEU A 4 -9.13 -31.52 13.16
CA LEU A 4 -8.63 -30.33 12.47
C LEU A 4 -9.11 -30.29 11.02
N PHE A 5 -8.97 -31.38 10.27
CA PHE A 5 -9.40 -31.45 8.87
C PHE A 5 -10.94 -31.33 8.76
N SER A 6 -11.70 -31.91 9.68
CA SER A 6 -13.17 -31.75 9.72
C SER A 6 -13.55 -30.27 9.91
N ARG A 7 -12.86 -29.57 10.82
CA ARG A 7 -13.06 -28.13 11.04
C ARG A 7 -12.70 -27.29 9.80
N LEU A 8 -11.59 -27.63 9.12
CA LEU A 8 -11.16 -26.94 7.90
C LEU A 8 -12.16 -27.13 6.74
N SER A 9 -12.69 -28.38 6.57
CA SER A 9 -13.72 -28.67 5.57
C SER A 9 -14.99 -27.88 5.81
N ALA A 10 -15.54 -27.94 7.03
CA ALA A 10 -16.71 -27.15 7.39
C ALA A 10 -16.51 -25.63 7.23
N ALA A 11 -15.30 -25.12 7.48
CA ALA A 11 -14.98 -23.72 7.26
C ALA A 11 -14.90 -23.37 5.76
N ALA A 12 -14.43 -24.29 4.91
CA ALA A 12 -14.40 -24.12 3.46
C ALA A 12 -15.83 -24.10 2.88
N GLU A 13 -16.69 -25.03 3.32
CA GLU A 13 -18.11 -25.09 2.93
C GLU A 13 -18.84 -23.79 3.30
N ARG A 14 -18.69 -23.31 4.54
CA ARG A 14 -19.28 -22.03 4.97
C ARG A 14 -18.82 -20.86 4.09
N ARG A 15 -17.52 -20.77 3.75
CA ARG A 15 -17.02 -19.72 2.85
C ARG A 15 -17.60 -19.83 1.44
N SER A 16 -17.74 -21.06 0.93
CA SER A 16 -18.35 -21.31 -0.39
C SER A 16 -19.81 -20.87 -0.41
N THR A 17 -20.60 -21.32 0.58
CA THR A 17 -22.03 -20.97 0.70
C THR A 17 -22.26 -19.47 0.86
N ALA A 18 -21.35 -18.77 1.53
CA ALA A 18 -21.43 -17.32 1.72
C ALA A 18 -20.83 -16.50 0.56
N GLY A 19 -20.47 -17.12 -0.58
CA GLY A 19 -19.81 -16.40 -1.69
C GLY A 19 -18.43 -15.80 -1.33
N LEU A 20 -17.80 -16.26 -0.23
CA LEU A 20 -16.53 -15.74 0.28
C LEU A 20 -15.32 -16.62 -0.05
N TYR A 21 -15.51 -17.68 -0.84
CA TYR A 21 -14.40 -18.53 -1.27
C TYR A 21 -13.44 -17.73 -2.16
N ARG A 22 -12.15 -17.92 -1.96
CA ARG A 22 -11.08 -17.28 -2.73
C ARG A 22 -10.25 -18.35 -3.43
N SER A 23 -9.87 -18.09 -4.68
CA SER A 23 -8.96 -18.92 -5.47
C SER A 23 -7.83 -18.08 -6.05
N ASP A 24 -6.66 -18.66 -6.16
CA ASP A 24 -5.47 -18.11 -6.80
C ASP A 24 -5.46 -18.55 -8.28
N LEU A 25 -5.93 -17.69 -9.16
CA LEU A 25 -6.01 -17.95 -10.59
C LEU A 25 -4.99 -17.09 -11.33
N VAL A 26 -4.38 -17.66 -12.36
CA VAL A 26 -3.65 -16.88 -13.36
C VAL A 26 -4.69 -16.29 -14.31
N LEU A 27 -4.68 -14.96 -14.43
CA LEU A 27 -5.62 -14.21 -15.25
C LEU A 27 -4.83 -13.37 -16.25
N ASP A 28 -5.26 -13.40 -17.51
CA ASP A 28 -4.68 -12.60 -18.61
C ASP A 28 -5.72 -11.60 -19.11
N GLY A 29 -5.30 -10.37 -19.38
CA GLY A 29 -6.21 -9.33 -19.86
C GLY A 29 -5.69 -7.90 -19.59
N LEU A 30 -6.54 -6.94 -19.89
CA LEU A 30 -6.31 -5.53 -19.58
C LEU A 30 -6.37 -5.34 -18.05
N ASP A 31 -5.22 -5.13 -17.45
CA ASP A 31 -5.06 -5.10 -16.00
C ASP A 31 -5.46 -3.74 -15.42
N LEU A 32 -6.64 -3.71 -14.79
CA LEU A 32 -7.13 -2.64 -13.93
C LEU A 32 -7.31 -3.11 -12.48
N ALA A 33 -6.64 -4.21 -12.09
CA ALA A 33 -6.70 -4.81 -10.75
C ALA A 33 -5.40 -4.66 -9.98
N SER A 34 -4.24 -4.72 -10.64
CA SER A 34 -2.93 -4.61 -9.98
C SER A 34 -2.66 -3.19 -9.48
N ASN A 35 -1.70 -3.08 -8.59
CA ASN A 35 -1.26 -1.79 -8.08
C ASN A 35 -0.04 -1.22 -8.86
N ASP A 36 0.21 -1.67 -10.09
CA ASP A 36 1.25 -1.12 -10.97
C ASP A 36 0.81 0.21 -11.59
N TYR A 37 0.62 1.23 -10.73
CA TYR A 37 0.02 2.53 -11.09
C TYR A 37 0.72 3.25 -12.24
N LEU A 38 2.03 3.05 -12.39
CA LEU A 38 2.84 3.71 -13.39
C LEU A 38 3.22 2.80 -14.57
N GLY A 39 2.78 1.52 -14.58
CA GLY A 39 3.09 0.54 -15.61
C GLY A 39 4.57 0.21 -15.67
N LEU A 40 5.26 0.17 -14.54
CA LEU A 40 6.71 -0.01 -14.47
C LEU A 40 7.16 -1.46 -14.31
N SER A 41 6.28 -2.38 -13.90
CA SER A 41 6.64 -3.79 -13.64
C SER A 41 7.20 -4.51 -14.89
N ALA A 42 6.73 -4.14 -16.08
CA ALA A 42 7.20 -4.68 -17.36
C ALA A 42 8.10 -3.70 -18.15
N HIS A 43 8.45 -2.54 -17.57
CA HIS A 43 9.22 -1.51 -18.27
C HIS A 43 10.63 -1.99 -18.62
N PRO A 44 11.11 -1.81 -19.87
CA PRO A 44 12.40 -2.34 -20.32
C PRO A 44 13.58 -1.96 -19.45
N LEU A 45 13.68 -0.71 -19.00
CA LEU A 45 14.78 -0.25 -18.14
C LEU A 45 14.73 -0.88 -16.74
N VAL A 46 13.53 -1.13 -16.18
CA VAL A 46 13.37 -1.79 -14.88
C VAL A 46 13.81 -3.26 -14.98
N ARG A 47 13.39 -3.94 -16.05
CA ARG A 47 13.80 -5.31 -16.35
C ARG A 47 15.31 -5.44 -16.59
N SER A 48 15.88 -4.53 -17.40
CA SER A 48 17.32 -4.51 -17.68
C SER A 48 18.13 -4.36 -16.40
N ALA A 49 17.75 -3.41 -15.53
CA ALA A 49 18.43 -3.21 -14.25
C ALA A 49 18.43 -4.46 -13.36
N ALA A 50 17.32 -5.21 -13.36
CA ALA A 50 17.26 -6.49 -12.63
C ALA A 50 18.19 -7.54 -13.23
N ILE A 51 18.19 -7.68 -14.56
CA ILE A 51 19.03 -8.64 -15.29
C ILE A 51 20.52 -8.34 -15.05
N GLU A 52 20.92 -7.08 -15.22
CA GLU A 52 22.30 -6.63 -14.99
C GLU A 52 22.77 -6.91 -13.55
N GLU A 53 21.88 -6.73 -12.56
CA GLU A 53 22.23 -7.02 -11.17
C GLU A 53 22.34 -8.54 -10.92
N ILE A 54 21.51 -9.37 -11.57
CA ILE A 54 21.65 -10.85 -11.52
C ILE A 54 23.00 -11.28 -12.08
N GLU A 55 23.39 -10.75 -13.23
CA GLU A 55 24.66 -11.07 -13.90
C GLU A 55 25.87 -10.63 -13.07
N ARG A 56 25.78 -9.48 -12.40
CA ARG A 56 26.86 -8.92 -11.59
C ARG A 56 27.00 -9.56 -10.21
N SER A 57 25.89 -9.97 -9.60
CA SER A 57 25.89 -10.43 -8.21
C SER A 57 25.14 -11.74 -8.02
N SER A 58 23.81 -11.69 -7.81
CA SER A 58 23.04 -12.89 -7.49
C SER A 58 21.52 -12.65 -7.60
N THR A 59 20.76 -13.76 -7.62
CA THR A 59 19.29 -13.72 -7.57
C THR A 59 18.73 -13.51 -6.15
N SER A 60 19.54 -13.78 -5.12
CA SER A 60 19.11 -13.76 -3.71
C SER A 60 20.15 -13.09 -2.82
N ALA A 61 19.70 -12.44 -1.76
CA ALA A 61 20.58 -11.98 -0.67
C ALA A 61 21.18 -13.16 0.14
N SER A 62 20.53 -14.32 0.11
CA SER A 62 20.95 -15.61 0.71
C SER A 62 21.16 -15.58 2.24
N ALA A 63 20.95 -14.45 2.89
CA ALA A 63 21.10 -14.27 4.33
C ALA A 63 20.29 -13.05 4.80
N SER A 64 20.15 -12.89 6.11
CA SER A 64 19.61 -11.64 6.68
C SER A 64 20.59 -10.48 6.43
N ARG A 65 20.04 -9.26 6.46
CA ARG A 65 20.79 -8.04 6.19
C ARG A 65 22.00 -7.85 7.11
N LEU A 66 21.93 -8.30 8.35
CA LEU A 66 22.99 -8.16 9.36
C LEU A 66 24.08 -9.24 9.26
N VAL A 67 23.86 -10.30 8.51
CA VAL A 67 24.88 -11.34 8.30
C VAL A 67 25.68 -11.01 7.03
N THR A 68 25.21 -11.46 5.87
CA THR A 68 25.87 -11.22 4.56
C THR A 68 24.86 -10.74 3.51
N GLY A 69 23.59 -10.60 3.86
CA GLY A 69 22.52 -10.26 2.93
C GLY A 69 22.48 -8.78 2.54
N THR A 70 23.31 -7.91 3.11
CA THR A 70 23.46 -6.52 2.67
C THR A 70 24.40 -6.45 1.48
N THR A 71 23.94 -5.89 0.37
CA THR A 71 24.69 -5.71 -0.86
C THR A 71 24.76 -4.24 -1.27
N HIS A 72 25.62 -3.91 -2.24
CA HIS A 72 25.70 -2.56 -2.81
C HIS A 72 24.38 -2.12 -3.46
N ALA A 73 23.56 -3.05 -3.99
CA ALA A 73 22.26 -2.74 -4.56
C ALA A 73 21.30 -2.18 -3.51
N HIS A 74 21.30 -2.74 -2.29
CA HIS A 74 20.51 -2.24 -1.16
C HIS A 74 20.91 -0.81 -0.81
N HIS A 75 22.21 -0.55 -0.61
CA HIS A 75 22.68 0.79 -0.25
C HIS A 75 22.40 1.82 -1.34
N ARG A 76 22.54 1.47 -2.63
CA ARG A 76 22.17 2.38 -3.73
C ARG A 76 20.68 2.72 -3.74
N LEU A 77 19.81 1.72 -3.50
CA LEU A 77 18.37 1.94 -3.41
C LEU A 77 18.01 2.78 -2.18
N GLU A 78 18.55 2.44 -1.02
CA GLU A 78 18.30 3.16 0.26
C GLU A 78 18.72 4.62 0.17
N ALA A 79 19.88 4.91 -0.42
CA ALA A 79 20.34 6.27 -0.65
C ALA A 79 19.41 7.05 -1.59
N ALA A 80 18.99 6.41 -2.69
CA ALA A 80 18.09 7.05 -3.66
C ALA A 80 16.69 7.30 -3.09
N LEU A 81 16.13 6.36 -2.32
CA LEU A 81 14.85 6.55 -1.65
C LEU A 81 14.94 7.68 -0.62
N ALA A 82 15.99 7.70 0.21
CA ALA A 82 16.22 8.74 1.21
C ALA A 82 16.30 10.13 0.56
N GLU A 83 17.04 10.26 -0.55
CA GLU A 83 17.17 11.49 -1.30
C GLU A 83 15.83 11.93 -1.92
N ARG A 84 15.18 11.04 -2.67
CA ARG A 84 13.95 11.36 -3.42
C ARG A 84 12.76 11.66 -2.52
N LEU A 85 12.62 10.95 -1.41
CA LEU A 85 11.57 11.18 -0.41
C LEU A 85 11.99 12.20 0.66
N ARG A 86 13.21 12.75 0.54
CA ARG A 86 13.76 13.79 1.41
C ARG A 86 13.84 13.40 2.89
N HIS A 87 14.25 12.18 3.20
CA HIS A 87 14.49 11.69 4.55
C HIS A 87 15.99 11.49 4.81
N PRO A 88 16.46 11.66 6.07
CA PRO A 88 17.87 11.47 6.43
C PRO A 88 18.38 10.04 6.26
N ALA A 89 17.49 9.03 6.40
CA ALA A 89 17.87 7.63 6.35
C ALA A 89 16.75 6.75 5.78
N CYS A 90 17.15 5.61 5.23
CA CYS A 90 16.26 4.57 4.70
C CYS A 90 16.80 3.18 5.04
N VAL A 91 15.90 2.22 5.25
CA VAL A 91 16.17 0.78 5.38
C VAL A 91 15.19 0.00 4.54
N THR A 92 15.67 -0.94 3.72
CA THR A 92 14.83 -1.76 2.85
C THR A 92 14.55 -3.16 3.40
N PHE A 93 13.38 -3.69 3.03
CA PHE A 93 12.79 -4.96 3.48
C PHE A 93 12.32 -5.79 2.28
N SER A 94 12.09 -7.09 2.49
CA SER A 94 11.57 -8.01 1.47
C SER A 94 10.11 -7.69 1.07
N SER A 95 9.36 -6.95 1.87
CA SER A 95 8.01 -6.45 1.54
C SER A 95 7.63 -5.20 2.32
N GLY A 96 6.64 -4.43 1.81
CA GLY A 96 6.03 -3.31 2.54
C GLY A 96 5.32 -3.78 3.83
N TYR A 97 4.76 -4.98 3.83
CA TYR A 97 4.16 -5.59 5.01
C TYR A 97 5.16 -5.71 6.17
N LEU A 98 6.35 -6.25 5.88
CA LEU A 98 7.42 -6.39 6.87
C LEU A 98 8.05 -5.05 7.27
N ALA A 99 8.08 -4.07 6.36
CA ALA A 99 8.50 -2.70 6.69
C ALA A 99 7.57 -2.05 7.72
N ASN A 100 6.25 -2.21 7.57
CA ASN A 100 5.27 -1.73 8.56
C ASN A 100 5.44 -2.39 9.93
N ILE A 101 5.57 -3.72 9.95
CA ILE A 101 5.85 -4.45 11.20
C ILE A 101 7.15 -3.95 11.84
N ALA A 102 8.22 -3.79 11.05
CA ALA A 102 9.50 -3.29 11.54
C ALA A 102 9.36 -1.91 12.19
N ALA A 103 8.75 -0.96 11.48
CA ALA A 103 8.63 0.43 11.95
C ALA A 103 7.85 0.52 13.25
N VAL A 104 6.66 -0.07 13.32
CA VAL A 104 5.83 0.01 14.52
C VAL A 104 6.46 -0.73 15.71
N THR A 105 6.99 -1.95 15.49
CA THR A 105 7.57 -2.75 16.59
C THR A 105 8.91 -2.25 17.07
N ALA A 106 9.64 -1.47 16.28
CA ALA A 106 10.90 -0.84 16.69
C ALA A 106 10.67 0.47 17.44
N LEU A 107 9.53 1.15 17.19
CA LEU A 107 9.25 2.48 17.72
C LEU A 107 8.23 2.48 18.86
N ALA A 108 7.50 1.40 19.07
CA ALA A 108 6.46 1.33 20.09
C ALA A 108 6.65 0.13 21.02
N GLY A 109 6.35 0.36 22.30
CA GLY A 109 6.42 -0.62 23.38
C GLY A 109 5.42 -0.30 24.50
N PRO A 110 5.57 -0.91 25.67
CA PRO A 110 4.63 -0.73 26.79
C PRO A 110 4.41 0.74 27.22
N ASP A 111 5.43 1.58 27.04
CA ASP A 111 5.42 3.00 27.41
C ASP A 111 4.92 3.92 26.28
N THR A 112 4.54 3.37 25.13
CA THR A 112 4.08 4.11 23.96
C THR A 112 2.59 3.88 23.73
N LEU A 113 1.76 4.95 23.65
CA LEU A 113 0.39 4.84 23.13
C LEU A 113 0.42 4.86 21.62
N ILE A 114 -0.05 3.77 20.98
CA ILE A 114 -0.32 3.78 19.54
C ILE A 114 -1.74 4.31 19.31
N ILE A 115 -1.88 5.31 18.41
CA ILE A 115 -3.16 5.83 17.93
C ILE A 115 -3.28 5.44 16.46
N SER A 116 -4.17 4.51 16.15
CA SER A 116 -4.31 3.89 14.83
C SER A 116 -5.64 4.24 14.19
N ASP A 117 -5.62 4.75 12.95
CA ASP A 117 -6.83 4.93 12.15
C ASP A 117 -7.55 3.59 11.92
N ALA A 118 -8.88 3.60 11.97
CA ALA A 118 -9.72 2.40 11.82
C ALA A 118 -9.62 1.76 10.42
N HIS A 119 -9.22 2.53 9.39
CA HIS A 119 -9.06 2.03 8.02
C HIS A 119 -7.63 1.63 7.66
N ASN A 120 -6.72 1.65 8.61
CA ASN A 120 -5.35 1.23 8.38
C ASN A 120 -5.27 -0.20 7.79
N HIS A 121 -4.30 -0.39 6.90
CA HIS A 121 -4.02 -1.68 6.27
C HIS A 121 -3.71 -2.77 7.30
N ALA A 122 -4.04 -4.02 6.97
CA ALA A 122 -3.83 -5.18 7.83
C ALA A 122 -2.40 -5.29 8.39
N SER A 123 -1.38 -4.88 7.62
CA SER A 123 0.01 -4.88 8.09
C SER A 123 0.27 -3.93 9.26
N LEU A 124 -0.39 -2.75 9.27
CA LEU A 124 -0.30 -1.80 10.38
C LEU A 124 -1.08 -2.31 11.60
N ILE A 125 -2.26 -2.92 11.38
CA ILE A 125 -3.05 -3.56 12.45
C ILE A 125 -2.24 -4.68 13.12
N ASP A 126 -1.61 -5.54 12.32
CA ASP A 126 -0.78 -6.63 12.83
C ASP A 126 0.49 -6.12 13.51
N ALA A 127 1.09 -5.05 12.98
CA ALA A 127 2.22 -4.37 13.58
C ALA A 127 1.88 -3.83 14.99
N CYS A 128 0.73 -3.15 15.14
CA CYS A 128 0.23 -2.66 16.42
C CYS A 128 0.04 -3.81 17.43
N ARG A 129 -0.53 -4.94 17.01
CA ARG A 129 -0.69 -6.13 17.85
C ARG A 129 0.65 -6.72 18.29
N LEU A 130 1.63 -6.76 17.38
CA LEU A 130 2.97 -7.31 17.64
C LEU A 130 3.82 -6.41 18.54
N ALA A 131 3.63 -5.10 18.50
CA ALA A 131 4.35 -4.14 19.33
C ALA A 131 4.10 -4.29 20.81
N LYS A 132 2.97 -4.94 21.19
CA LYS A 132 2.54 -5.10 22.61
C LYS A 132 2.38 -3.76 23.35
N ALA A 133 2.16 -2.69 22.60
CA ALA A 133 1.90 -1.36 23.09
C ALA A 133 0.38 -1.15 23.31
N PRO A 134 -0.05 -0.34 24.27
CA PRO A 134 -1.42 0.13 24.33
C PRO A 134 -1.82 0.76 22.99
N THR A 135 -2.91 0.27 22.41
CA THR A 135 -3.38 0.76 21.10
C THR A 135 -4.80 1.30 21.22
N ARG A 136 -5.00 2.54 20.80
CA ARG A 136 -6.30 3.18 20.65
C ARG A 136 -6.64 3.30 19.17
N ILE A 137 -7.72 2.62 18.76
CA ILE A 137 -8.26 2.77 17.41
C ILE A 137 -9.18 3.99 17.43
N VAL A 138 -8.96 4.92 16.49
CA VAL A 138 -9.80 6.12 16.29
C VAL A 138 -10.63 5.94 15.02
N ALA A 139 -11.78 6.62 14.95
CA ALA A 139 -12.59 6.62 13.74
C ALA A 139 -11.77 7.18 12.56
N HIS A 140 -12.12 6.73 11.36
CA HIS A 140 -11.38 7.07 10.16
C HIS A 140 -11.37 8.58 9.90
N ASN A 141 -10.17 9.15 9.71
CA ASN A 141 -9.92 10.57 9.48
C ASN A 141 -10.48 11.51 10.59
N ASP A 142 -10.64 11.02 11.81
CA ASP A 142 -11.16 11.78 12.94
C ASP A 142 -10.01 12.45 13.72
N LEU A 143 -9.68 13.68 13.34
CA LEU A 143 -8.63 14.48 13.98
C LEU A 143 -8.96 14.84 15.43
N GLU A 144 -10.24 15.03 15.76
CA GLU A 144 -10.67 15.33 17.14
C GLU A 144 -10.43 14.10 18.06
N ALA A 145 -10.73 12.90 17.57
CA ALA A 145 -10.45 11.67 18.30
C ALA A 145 -8.95 11.42 18.46
N VAL A 146 -8.12 11.77 17.46
CA VAL A 146 -6.65 11.73 17.56
C VAL A 146 -6.17 12.70 18.62
N GLU A 147 -6.61 13.96 18.59
CA GLU A 147 -6.25 14.96 19.59
C GLU A 147 -6.67 14.55 21.01
N ALA A 148 -7.89 14.09 21.19
CA ALA A 148 -8.39 13.60 22.48
C ALA A 148 -7.58 12.39 22.99
N ALA A 149 -7.12 11.52 22.08
CA ALA A 149 -6.27 10.39 22.47
C ALA A 149 -4.88 10.85 22.91
N LEU A 150 -4.28 11.80 22.19
CA LEU A 150 -2.97 12.39 22.54
C LEU A 150 -3.02 13.16 23.86
N ALA A 151 -4.04 14.00 24.06
CA ALA A 151 -4.20 14.80 25.28
C ALA A 151 -4.48 13.95 26.53
N GLY A 152 -5.23 12.85 26.39
CA GLY A 152 -5.64 11.99 27.50
C GLY A 152 -4.71 10.81 27.79
N ARG A 153 -3.58 10.69 27.09
CA ARG A 153 -2.67 9.55 27.25
C ARG A 153 -2.00 9.53 28.62
N GLN A 154 -1.78 8.30 29.12
CA GLN A 154 -0.99 8.07 30.34
C GLN A 154 0.46 7.69 30.02
N GLN A 155 0.71 7.25 28.80
CA GLN A 155 2.02 6.85 28.31
C GLN A 155 2.90 8.09 28.05
N PRO A 156 4.19 8.06 28.40
CA PRO A 156 5.10 9.17 28.12
C PRO A 156 5.30 9.39 26.62
N GLU A 157 5.17 8.32 25.81
CA GLU A 157 5.38 8.35 24.37
C GLU A 157 4.08 8.13 23.60
N ALA A 158 4.01 8.62 22.36
CA ALA A 158 2.90 8.35 21.46
C ALA A 158 3.36 8.18 20.01
N LEU A 159 2.68 7.27 19.29
CA LEU A 159 2.86 7.01 17.87
C LEU A 159 1.50 7.05 17.18
N VAL A 160 1.28 8.04 16.32
CA VAL A 160 0.10 8.11 15.45
C VAL A 160 0.41 7.34 14.16
N VAL A 161 -0.48 6.45 13.73
CA VAL A 161 -0.28 5.54 12.59
C VAL A 161 -1.43 5.70 11.60
N VAL A 162 -1.09 6.11 10.37
CA VAL A 162 -2.05 6.37 9.28
C VAL A 162 -1.49 5.92 7.93
N GLU A 163 -2.36 5.81 6.92
CA GLU A 163 -1.96 5.76 5.50
C GLU A 163 -2.08 7.16 4.89
N SER A 164 -1.17 7.54 4.00
CA SER A 164 -1.29 8.81 3.27
C SER A 164 -2.47 8.79 2.29
N VAL A 165 -2.66 7.63 1.65
CA VAL A 165 -3.78 7.29 0.77
C VAL A 165 -4.29 5.92 1.17
N TYR A 166 -5.57 5.83 1.53
CA TYR A 166 -6.17 4.57 1.98
C TYR A 166 -6.52 3.63 0.84
N SER A 167 -6.23 2.35 1.03
CA SER A 167 -6.19 1.32 -0.01
C SER A 167 -7.53 0.96 -0.63
N VAL A 168 -8.65 1.17 0.09
CA VAL A 168 -10.01 0.76 -0.34
C VAL A 168 -10.76 1.89 -1.01
N PHE A 169 -10.76 3.09 -0.42
CA PHE A 169 -11.53 4.22 -0.93
C PHE A 169 -10.68 5.20 -1.75
N GLY A 170 -9.35 5.16 -1.62
CA GLY A 170 -8.45 6.09 -2.30
C GLY A 170 -8.48 7.51 -1.75
N ASP A 171 -9.07 7.71 -0.58
CA ASP A 171 -9.08 8.97 0.17
C ASP A 171 -7.77 9.17 0.96
N THR A 172 -7.58 10.33 1.57
CA THR A 172 -6.31 10.74 2.17
C THR A 172 -6.46 11.15 3.62
N ALA A 173 -5.38 10.94 4.41
CA ALA A 173 -5.22 11.57 5.71
C ALA A 173 -4.80 13.04 5.57
N ASP A 174 -5.22 13.88 6.52
CA ASP A 174 -4.75 15.28 6.65
C ASP A 174 -3.40 15.29 7.38
N LEU A 175 -2.32 15.03 6.63
CA LEU A 175 -0.96 14.94 7.18
C LEU A 175 -0.47 16.25 7.84
N PRO A 176 -0.73 17.46 7.29
CA PRO A 176 -0.40 18.70 7.96
C PRO A 176 -1.01 18.82 9.35
N CYS A 177 -2.33 18.63 9.47
CA CYS A 177 -3.02 18.69 10.76
C CYS A 177 -2.54 17.60 11.74
N LEU A 178 -2.31 16.37 11.27
CA LEU A 178 -1.75 15.29 12.09
C LEU A 178 -0.34 15.61 12.61
N LEU A 179 0.51 16.20 11.78
CA LEU A 179 1.85 16.64 12.21
C LEU A 179 1.79 17.75 13.24
N ASP A 180 0.92 18.74 13.06
CA ASP A 180 0.71 19.80 14.05
C ASP A 180 0.29 19.25 15.41
N LEU A 181 -0.60 18.25 15.42
CA LEU A 181 -0.98 17.53 16.63
C LEU A 181 0.22 16.77 17.22
N CYS A 182 0.99 16.06 16.40
CA CYS A 182 2.17 15.33 16.87
C CYS A 182 3.23 16.25 17.47
N VAL A 183 3.44 17.44 16.89
CA VAL A 183 4.34 18.46 17.46
C VAL A 183 3.81 18.97 18.79
N ARG A 184 2.53 19.34 18.85
CA ARG A 184 1.89 19.90 20.05
C ARG A 184 1.91 18.94 21.24
N TYR A 185 1.72 17.66 20.98
CA TYR A 185 1.61 16.62 22.01
C TYR A 185 2.86 15.73 22.13
N ASP A 186 3.99 16.12 21.56
CA ASP A 186 5.26 15.38 21.59
C ASP A 186 5.08 13.91 21.20
N ALA A 187 4.59 13.67 19.98
CA ALA A 187 4.34 12.37 19.40
C ALA A 187 5.11 12.19 18.07
N LEU A 188 5.26 10.95 17.61
CA LEU A 188 5.70 10.62 16.24
C LEU A 188 4.50 10.34 15.36
N LEU A 189 4.60 10.69 14.08
CA LEU A 189 3.67 10.30 13.03
C LEU A 189 4.32 9.25 12.12
N LEU A 190 3.71 8.07 12.02
CA LEU A 190 4.05 7.05 11.04
C LEU A 190 3.03 7.09 9.90
N VAL A 191 3.52 7.29 8.69
CA VAL A 191 2.71 7.37 7.47
C VAL A 191 3.08 6.23 6.51
N ASP A 192 2.12 5.38 6.19
CA ASP A 192 2.27 4.40 5.12
C ASP A 192 1.98 5.05 3.76
N GLU A 193 3.00 5.14 2.92
CA GLU A 193 2.95 5.70 1.56
C GLU A 193 2.78 4.63 0.47
N ALA A 194 2.31 3.44 0.82
CA ALA A 194 2.17 2.35 -0.15
C ALA A 194 1.27 2.70 -1.34
N HIS A 195 0.28 3.57 -1.15
CA HIS A 195 -0.61 4.08 -2.19
C HIS A 195 -0.34 5.54 -2.56
N GLY A 196 0.62 6.19 -1.92
CA GLY A 196 1.00 7.58 -2.18
C GLY A 196 2.16 7.71 -3.18
N ILE A 197 3.20 6.89 -3.06
CA ILE A 197 4.33 6.90 -4.01
C ILE A 197 3.85 6.55 -5.42
N GLY A 198 4.27 7.34 -6.40
CA GLY A 198 3.84 7.24 -7.80
C GLY A 198 2.48 7.90 -8.08
N VAL A 199 1.77 8.40 -7.07
CA VAL A 199 0.38 8.89 -7.19
C VAL A 199 0.25 10.34 -6.71
N THR A 200 0.69 10.63 -5.48
CA THR A 200 0.59 11.94 -4.83
C THR A 200 1.96 12.60 -4.72
N GLY A 201 1.98 13.82 -4.20
CA GLY A 201 3.20 14.59 -3.94
C GLY A 201 3.00 16.07 -4.27
N ALA A 202 3.86 16.92 -3.69
CA ALA A 202 3.93 18.34 -4.00
C ALA A 202 4.44 18.60 -5.42
N GLU A 203 4.21 19.80 -5.97
CA GLU A 203 4.73 20.20 -7.29
C GLU A 203 6.26 20.00 -7.42
N THR A 204 7.00 20.21 -6.33
CA THR A 204 8.45 20.02 -6.25
C THR A 204 8.89 18.58 -6.00
N ALA A 205 7.95 17.66 -5.77
CA ALA A 205 8.19 16.26 -5.45
C ALA A 205 7.06 15.37 -6.01
N VAL A 206 6.71 15.56 -7.27
CA VAL A 206 5.63 14.86 -7.96
C VAL A 206 5.85 13.35 -7.88
N GLY A 207 4.84 12.62 -7.45
CA GLY A 207 4.89 11.17 -7.31
C GLY A 207 5.76 10.65 -6.16
N MET A 208 6.21 11.50 -5.25
CA MET A 208 7.04 11.08 -4.11
C MET A 208 6.24 10.84 -2.82
N GLY A 209 4.91 10.75 -2.91
CA GLY A 209 4.02 10.58 -1.78
C GLY A 209 3.61 11.90 -1.12
N ALA A 210 2.55 11.87 -0.33
CA ALA A 210 2.02 13.04 0.36
C ALA A 210 2.94 13.50 1.50
N ALA A 211 3.60 12.56 2.19
CA ALA A 211 4.55 12.85 3.25
C ALA A 211 5.77 13.67 2.79
N ALA A 212 6.15 13.60 1.51
CA ALA A 212 7.21 14.43 0.95
C ALA A 212 6.89 15.93 0.93
N ALA A 213 5.60 16.29 1.00
CA ALA A 213 5.15 17.68 1.04
C ALA A 213 5.25 18.34 2.43
N VAL A 214 5.27 17.55 3.50
CA VAL A 214 5.27 18.01 4.90
C VAL A 214 6.67 17.94 5.52
N SER A 215 7.65 18.49 4.85
CA SER A 215 9.08 18.27 5.15
C SER A 215 9.66 19.10 6.31
N GLU A 216 8.90 19.99 6.91
CA GLU A 216 9.41 20.90 7.97
C GLU A 216 9.63 20.18 9.31
N PHE A 217 8.93 19.08 9.58
CA PHE A 217 8.95 18.31 10.83
C PHE A 217 9.48 16.89 10.65
N ARG A 218 10.57 16.73 9.89
CA ARG A 218 11.12 15.39 9.54
C ARG A 218 11.59 14.56 10.72
N ASP A 219 11.95 15.18 11.81
CA ASP A 219 12.31 14.53 13.07
C ASP A 219 11.10 13.90 13.78
N ARG A 220 9.88 14.28 13.40
CA ARG A 220 8.60 13.73 13.90
C ARG A 220 7.92 12.77 12.93
N LEU A 221 8.48 12.60 11.72
CA LEU A 221 7.85 11.84 10.65
C LEU A 221 8.64 10.55 10.36
N VAL A 222 7.94 9.43 10.37
CA VAL A 222 8.41 8.14 9.90
C VAL A 222 7.55 7.72 8.72
N VAL A 223 8.17 7.33 7.63
CA VAL A 223 7.47 6.88 6.42
C VAL A 223 7.77 5.43 6.17
N THR A 224 6.73 4.65 5.89
CA THR A 224 6.86 3.33 5.31
C THR A 224 6.43 3.35 3.85
N ALA A 225 7.03 2.49 3.03
CA ALA A 225 6.80 2.45 1.60
C ALA A 225 6.80 1.01 1.09
N THR A 226 6.12 0.78 -0.03
CA THR A 226 6.27 -0.45 -0.79
C THR A 226 6.96 -0.19 -2.13
N LEU A 227 7.77 -1.14 -2.56
CA LEU A 227 8.42 -1.14 -3.88
C LEU A 227 7.63 -1.95 -4.91
N SER A 228 6.54 -2.63 -4.47
CA SER A 228 5.79 -3.59 -5.27
C SER A 228 4.55 -3.03 -5.96
N LYS A 229 4.28 -1.73 -5.82
CA LYS A 229 3.16 -1.05 -6.46
C LYS A 229 3.66 -0.14 -7.60
N ALA A 230 3.61 1.17 -7.43
CA ALA A 230 4.04 2.14 -8.45
C ALA A 230 5.47 1.92 -8.96
N LEU A 231 6.37 1.38 -8.14
CA LEU A 231 7.75 1.10 -8.55
C LEU A 231 7.92 -0.25 -9.27
N GLY A 232 6.85 -1.02 -9.46
CA GLY A 232 6.84 -2.23 -10.29
C GLY A 232 7.89 -3.30 -9.94
N SER A 233 8.35 -3.34 -8.66
CA SER A 233 9.36 -4.29 -8.19
C SER A 233 8.83 -5.15 -7.04
N GLN A 234 9.66 -5.52 -6.10
CA GLN A 234 9.30 -6.16 -4.84
C GLN A 234 10.05 -5.47 -3.69
N GLY A 235 9.46 -5.49 -2.50
CA GLY A 235 10.10 -4.99 -1.30
C GLY A 235 9.31 -3.90 -0.58
N GLY A 236 9.90 -3.40 0.49
CA GLY A 236 9.43 -2.28 1.27
C GLY A 236 10.57 -1.44 1.80
N ALA A 237 10.25 -0.31 2.40
CA ALA A 237 11.23 0.57 3.01
C ALA A 237 10.65 1.26 4.26
N VAL A 238 11.53 1.58 5.19
CA VAL A 238 11.28 2.50 6.32
C VAL A 238 12.22 3.68 6.16
N LEU A 239 11.68 4.88 6.22
CA LEU A 239 12.42 6.14 6.11
C LEU A 239 12.15 7.02 7.33
N GLY A 240 13.15 7.78 7.76
CA GLY A 240 13.03 8.67 8.91
C GLY A 240 14.37 9.24 9.33
N ALA A 241 14.42 9.75 10.58
CA ALA A 241 15.66 10.20 11.20
C ALA A 241 16.68 9.04 11.36
N GLY A 242 17.97 9.37 11.53
CA GLY A 242 19.01 8.37 11.76
C GLY A 242 18.71 7.45 12.95
N LEU A 243 18.15 7.99 14.03
CA LEU A 243 17.73 7.21 15.21
C LEU A 243 16.62 6.20 14.89
N VAL A 244 15.69 6.51 13.98
CA VAL A 244 14.66 5.57 13.52
C VAL A 244 15.32 4.40 12.79
N ARG A 245 16.26 4.70 11.89
CA ARG A 245 17.05 3.67 11.20
C ARG A 245 17.78 2.78 12.20
N ASP A 246 18.46 3.38 13.17
CA ASP A 246 19.23 2.63 14.16
C ASP A 246 18.33 1.74 15.04
N ALA A 247 17.18 2.26 15.48
CA ALA A 247 16.18 1.45 16.19
C ALA A 247 15.73 0.25 15.35
N VAL A 248 15.32 0.48 14.08
CA VAL A 248 14.86 -0.57 13.17
C VAL A 248 15.93 -1.64 12.94
N VAL A 249 17.16 -1.23 12.63
CA VAL A 249 18.27 -2.16 12.34
C VAL A 249 18.63 -3.02 13.56
N ASN A 250 18.53 -2.46 14.76
CA ASN A 250 18.98 -3.16 15.98
C ASN A 250 17.85 -3.92 16.72
N THR A 251 16.56 -3.62 16.46
CA THR A 251 15.46 -4.20 17.25
C THR A 251 14.38 -4.86 16.40
N ALA A 252 14.18 -4.46 15.13
CA ALA A 252 13.12 -5.00 14.31
C ALA A 252 13.41 -6.46 13.91
N ARG A 253 12.58 -7.37 14.41
CA ARG A 253 12.75 -8.81 14.12
C ARG A 253 12.61 -9.14 12.63
N THR A 254 11.78 -8.38 11.90
CA THR A 254 11.61 -8.52 10.44
C THR A 254 12.79 -7.98 9.62
N PHE A 255 13.76 -7.34 10.25
CA PHE A 255 15.04 -6.98 9.64
C PHE A 255 16.15 -7.97 10.04
N ILE A 256 16.19 -8.36 11.31
CA ILE A 256 17.26 -9.18 11.89
C ILE A 256 17.17 -10.62 11.39
N PHE A 257 15.97 -11.19 11.26
CA PHE A 257 15.74 -12.61 11.04
C PHE A 257 15.20 -12.96 9.65
N ASP A 258 14.77 -11.96 8.85
CA ASP A 258 14.33 -12.19 7.48
C ASP A 258 15.52 -12.21 6.52
N THR A 259 15.43 -13.01 5.46
CA THR A 259 16.38 -12.91 4.33
C THR A 259 16.19 -11.58 3.61
N GLY A 260 17.28 -10.88 3.34
CA GLY A 260 17.24 -9.57 2.69
C GLY A 260 16.52 -9.60 1.33
N LEU A 261 16.00 -8.46 0.92
CA LEU A 261 15.44 -8.26 -0.42
C LEU A 261 16.42 -8.74 -1.50
N SER A 262 15.91 -9.35 -2.57
CA SER A 262 16.77 -9.72 -3.71
C SER A 262 17.53 -8.50 -4.26
N PRO A 263 18.85 -8.59 -4.47
CA PRO A 263 19.63 -7.51 -5.08
C PRO A 263 19.08 -7.06 -6.44
N ALA A 264 18.57 -8.00 -7.23
CA ALA A 264 17.95 -7.73 -8.52
C ALA A 264 16.68 -6.86 -8.38
N MET A 265 15.85 -7.18 -7.38
CA MET A 265 14.65 -6.37 -7.11
C MET A 265 15.00 -5.01 -6.52
N ALA A 266 16.06 -4.91 -5.74
CA ALA A 266 16.58 -3.62 -5.28
C ALA A 266 17.05 -2.74 -6.46
N ALA A 267 17.75 -3.32 -7.43
CA ALA A 267 18.18 -2.62 -8.65
C ALA A 267 17.00 -2.22 -9.53
N ALA A 268 16.00 -3.10 -9.70
CA ALA A 268 14.77 -2.80 -10.41
C ALA A 268 14.01 -1.62 -9.78
N ALA A 269 13.81 -1.64 -8.47
CA ALA A 269 13.16 -0.54 -7.74
C ALA A 269 13.93 0.77 -7.86
N ARG A 270 15.26 0.73 -7.83
CA ARG A 270 16.11 1.90 -8.04
C ARG A 270 15.92 2.51 -9.43
N ALA A 271 15.90 1.68 -10.47
CA ALA A 271 15.66 2.13 -11.84
C ALA A 271 14.23 2.68 -12.02
N ALA A 272 13.23 2.02 -11.41
CA ALA A 272 11.85 2.45 -11.43
C ALA A 272 11.66 3.83 -10.77
N LEU A 273 12.38 4.11 -9.69
CA LEU A 273 12.31 5.40 -9.00
C LEU A 273 12.68 6.58 -9.93
N ASP A 274 13.62 6.41 -10.83
CA ASP A 274 14.00 7.42 -11.82
C ASP A 274 12.93 7.64 -12.90
N LEU A 275 12.06 6.65 -13.09
CA LEU A 275 10.96 6.69 -14.06
C LEU A 275 9.66 7.27 -13.46
N VAL A 276 9.62 7.61 -12.17
CA VAL A 276 8.51 8.37 -11.58
C VAL A 276 8.61 9.81 -12.06
N THR A 277 7.95 10.11 -13.18
CA THR A 277 7.96 11.43 -13.83
C THR A 277 6.59 12.10 -13.74
N ALA A 278 6.57 13.43 -13.86
CA ALA A 278 5.33 14.20 -13.88
C ALA A 278 4.37 13.74 -14.99
N GLU A 279 4.91 13.36 -16.15
CA GLU A 279 4.14 12.86 -17.29
C GLU A 279 3.44 11.53 -16.98
N ARG A 280 4.16 10.56 -16.36
CA ARG A 280 3.55 9.28 -15.96
C ARG A 280 2.48 9.46 -14.91
N VAL A 281 2.74 10.29 -13.91
CA VAL A 281 1.75 10.62 -12.87
C VAL A 281 0.53 11.31 -13.48
N ALA A 282 0.73 12.24 -14.43
CA ALA A 282 -0.36 12.91 -15.14
C ALA A 282 -1.18 11.92 -16.00
N SER A 283 -0.52 11.01 -16.71
CA SER A 283 -1.17 9.94 -17.49
C SER A 283 -2.06 9.05 -16.60
N MET A 284 -1.56 8.60 -15.46
CA MET A 284 -2.35 7.83 -14.48
C MET A 284 -3.54 8.64 -13.96
N LYS A 285 -3.34 9.92 -13.61
CA LYS A 285 -4.41 10.82 -13.13
C LYS A 285 -5.48 11.05 -14.19
N ALA A 286 -5.11 11.17 -15.47
CA ALA A 286 -6.05 11.29 -16.57
C ALA A 286 -6.91 10.03 -16.71
N ALA A 287 -6.31 8.84 -16.70
CA ALA A 287 -7.02 7.56 -16.71
C ALA A 287 -7.99 7.45 -15.51
N ARG A 288 -7.53 7.83 -14.30
CA ARG A 288 -8.34 7.87 -13.09
C ARG A 288 -9.59 8.73 -13.26
N SER A 289 -9.43 9.96 -13.76
CA SER A 289 -10.53 10.90 -13.92
C SER A 289 -11.55 10.40 -14.95
N GLN A 290 -11.08 9.78 -16.04
CA GLN A 290 -11.93 9.21 -17.06
C GLN A 290 -12.73 8.00 -16.53
N LEU A 291 -12.09 7.08 -15.80
CA LEU A 291 -12.75 5.96 -15.14
C LEU A 291 -13.80 6.46 -14.15
N ALA A 292 -13.46 7.42 -13.29
CA ALA A 292 -14.39 7.97 -12.31
C ALA A 292 -15.63 8.60 -12.96
N ALA A 293 -15.44 9.37 -14.03
CA ALA A 293 -16.55 10.01 -14.76
C ALA A 293 -17.51 8.98 -15.40
N VAL A 294 -16.96 7.89 -15.98
CA VAL A 294 -17.80 6.85 -16.62
C VAL A 294 -18.57 6.02 -15.59
N LEU A 295 -17.95 5.77 -14.44
CA LEU A 295 -18.52 4.95 -13.36
C LEU A 295 -19.41 5.75 -12.41
N ASP A 296 -19.56 7.06 -12.64
CA ASP A 296 -20.31 7.99 -11.78
C ASP A 296 -19.90 7.89 -10.30
N VAL A 297 -18.58 7.83 -10.06
CA VAL A 297 -17.99 7.83 -8.71
C VAL A 297 -17.15 9.08 -8.50
N PRO A 298 -16.99 9.54 -7.26
CA PRO A 298 -16.07 10.65 -6.96
C PRO A 298 -14.65 10.33 -7.43
N VAL A 299 -13.94 11.32 -7.96
CA VAL A 299 -12.52 11.16 -8.32
C VAL A 299 -11.70 11.03 -7.04
N PRO A 300 -11.08 9.87 -6.76
CA PRO A 300 -10.30 9.69 -5.53
C PRO A 300 -9.01 10.50 -5.58
N ALA A 301 -8.41 10.78 -4.44
CA ALA A 301 -7.06 11.37 -4.37
C ALA A 301 -5.99 10.37 -4.86
N GLY A 302 -6.17 9.10 -4.52
CA GLY A 302 -5.33 7.97 -4.94
C GLY A 302 -5.58 7.51 -6.37
N ALA A 303 -4.96 6.38 -6.74
CA ALA A 303 -5.15 5.72 -8.04
C ALA A 303 -6.28 4.68 -8.02
N VAL A 304 -6.88 4.43 -6.87
CA VAL A 304 -7.88 3.37 -6.64
C VAL A 304 -9.29 3.95 -6.71
N LEU A 305 -10.13 3.35 -7.56
CA LEU A 305 -11.55 3.63 -7.65
C LEU A 305 -12.34 2.48 -7.03
N SER A 306 -13.37 2.79 -6.30
CA SER A 306 -14.17 1.84 -5.53
C SER A 306 -15.64 1.97 -5.92
N VAL A 307 -16.19 0.94 -6.58
CA VAL A 307 -17.56 0.90 -7.08
C VAL A 307 -18.39 -0.01 -6.19
N PRO A 308 -19.36 0.51 -5.42
CA PRO A 308 -20.23 -0.30 -4.57
C PRO A 308 -21.04 -1.30 -5.39
N MET A 309 -21.17 -2.52 -4.88
CA MET A 309 -21.99 -3.57 -5.46
C MET A 309 -23.11 -3.98 -4.49
N PRO A 310 -24.29 -4.34 -4.99
CA PRO A 310 -25.45 -4.66 -4.14
C PRO A 310 -25.21 -5.85 -3.20
N SER A 311 -24.42 -6.84 -3.61
CA SER A 311 -24.12 -8.03 -2.81
C SER A 311 -22.74 -8.61 -3.14
N PRO A 312 -22.20 -9.51 -2.30
CA PRO A 312 -20.99 -10.27 -2.61
C PRO A 312 -21.09 -11.05 -3.92
N GLU A 313 -22.26 -11.65 -4.19
CA GLU A 313 -22.54 -12.46 -5.37
C GLU A 313 -22.51 -11.59 -6.63
N SER A 314 -23.19 -10.44 -6.61
CA SER A 314 -23.20 -9.50 -7.75
C SER A 314 -21.80 -8.94 -8.05
N GLY A 315 -20.99 -8.66 -7.00
CA GLY A 315 -19.62 -8.23 -7.17
C GLY A 315 -18.72 -9.31 -7.79
N VAL A 316 -18.88 -10.57 -7.38
CA VAL A 316 -18.17 -11.72 -7.98
C VAL A 316 -18.59 -11.92 -9.42
N ARG A 317 -19.90 -11.89 -9.70
CA ARG A 317 -20.46 -12.05 -11.03
C ARG A 317 -19.96 -10.95 -11.98
N ALA A 318 -19.97 -9.70 -11.55
CA ALA A 318 -19.44 -8.59 -12.35
C ALA A 318 -17.94 -8.76 -12.67
N ARG A 319 -17.13 -9.15 -11.69
CA ARG A 319 -15.71 -9.45 -11.90
C ARG A 319 -15.50 -10.59 -12.91
N GLU A 320 -16.29 -11.66 -12.83
CA GLU A 320 -16.21 -12.81 -13.74
C GLU A 320 -16.56 -12.42 -15.17
N LEU A 321 -17.67 -11.70 -15.37
CA LEU A 321 -18.07 -11.20 -16.69
C LEU A 321 -17.01 -10.25 -17.28
N LEU A 322 -16.42 -9.37 -16.47
CA LEU A 322 -15.33 -8.50 -16.93
C LEU A 322 -14.10 -9.32 -17.33
N CYS A 323 -13.77 -10.36 -16.58
CA CYS A 323 -12.65 -11.24 -16.91
C CYS A 323 -12.91 -12.00 -18.23
N GLU A 324 -14.14 -12.45 -18.50
CA GLU A 324 -14.53 -13.06 -19.78
C GLU A 324 -14.36 -12.09 -20.96
N GLU A 325 -14.53 -10.78 -20.72
CA GLU A 325 -14.28 -9.70 -21.69
C GLU A 325 -12.80 -9.26 -21.73
N GLY A 326 -11.91 -9.98 -21.04
CA GLY A 326 -10.48 -9.67 -20.98
C GLY A 326 -10.13 -8.44 -20.15
N ILE A 327 -10.98 -8.03 -19.20
CA ILE A 327 -10.73 -6.89 -18.29
C ILE A 327 -10.61 -7.41 -16.86
N LEU A 328 -9.46 -7.14 -16.24
CA LEU A 328 -9.17 -7.59 -14.88
C LEU A 328 -9.49 -6.49 -13.87
N VAL A 329 -10.39 -6.76 -12.92
CA VAL A 329 -10.73 -5.88 -11.81
C VAL A 329 -10.72 -6.65 -10.49
N GLY A 330 -10.47 -5.98 -9.37
CA GLY A 330 -10.60 -6.57 -8.05
C GLY A 330 -12.06 -6.62 -7.58
N CYS A 331 -12.42 -7.65 -6.82
CA CYS A 331 -13.69 -7.71 -6.09
C CYS A 331 -13.38 -7.81 -4.59
N PHE A 332 -13.59 -6.71 -3.85
CA PHE A 332 -13.33 -6.62 -2.42
C PHE A 332 -14.62 -6.86 -1.65
N ARG A 333 -14.58 -7.79 -0.71
CA ARG A 333 -15.73 -8.26 0.08
C ARG A 333 -15.38 -8.27 1.56
N PRO A 334 -16.36 -8.28 2.46
CA PRO A 334 -16.11 -8.50 3.88
C PRO A 334 -15.22 -9.76 4.11
N PRO A 335 -14.29 -9.74 5.09
CA PRO A 335 -13.98 -8.63 6.00
C PRO A 335 -12.91 -7.64 5.47
N SER A 336 -12.58 -7.65 4.18
CA SER A 336 -11.52 -6.81 3.59
C SER A 336 -11.97 -5.39 3.24
N VAL A 337 -13.23 -5.05 3.48
CA VAL A 337 -13.82 -3.72 3.29
C VAL A 337 -14.25 -3.16 4.65
N PRO A 338 -13.88 -1.91 4.99
CA PRO A 338 -14.14 -1.35 6.33
C PRO A 338 -15.62 -1.15 6.64
N ASP A 339 -16.43 -0.82 5.64
CA ASP A 339 -17.86 -0.53 5.76
C ASP A 339 -18.77 -1.76 5.52
N GLY A 340 -18.17 -2.93 5.24
CA GLY A 340 -18.92 -4.16 4.96
C GLY A 340 -19.59 -4.21 3.59
N ILE A 341 -19.43 -3.19 2.73
CA ILE A 341 -20.05 -3.13 1.40
C ILE A 341 -19.11 -3.75 0.37
N THR A 342 -19.61 -4.73 -0.38
CA THR A 342 -18.87 -5.33 -1.50
C THR A 342 -18.60 -4.29 -2.58
N ARG A 343 -17.37 -4.31 -3.15
CA ARG A 343 -16.95 -3.33 -4.14
C ARG A 343 -16.17 -3.97 -5.27
N LEU A 344 -16.40 -3.51 -6.49
CA LEU A 344 -15.37 -3.63 -7.51
C LEU A 344 -14.31 -2.58 -7.23
N ARG A 345 -13.07 -3.01 -7.20
CA ARG A 345 -11.91 -2.15 -7.02
C ARG A 345 -11.12 -2.09 -8.31
N LEU A 346 -11.07 -0.91 -8.88
CA LEU A 346 -10.32 -0.62 -10.08
C LEU A 346 -9.09 0.21 -9.75
N THR A 347 -8.06 0.05 -10.55
CA THR A 347 -6.81 0.78 -10.41
C THR A 347 -6.53 1.55 -11.69
N ALA A 348 -6.43 2.88 -11.58
CA ALA A 348 -5.96 3.70 -12.67
C ALA A 348 -4.47 3.47 -12.89
N ARG A 349 -4.08 3.32 -14.14
CA ARG A 349 -2.71 3.01 -14.55
C ARG A 349 -2.24 3.96 -15.66
N ALA A 350 -0.98 4.38 -15.58
CA ALA A 350 -0.32 5.09 -16.68
C ALA A 350 -0.07 4.16 -17.87
N GLY A 351 -0.04 4.72 -19.07
CA GLY A 351 0.32 4.01 -20.28
C GLY A 351 -0.81 3.21 -20.94
N LEU A 352 -2.04 3.33 -20.45
CA LEU A 352 -3.21 2.83 -21.18
C LEU A 352 -3.41 3.63 -22.45
N SER A 353 -3.63 2.95 -23.57
CA SER A 353 -4.03 3.62 -24.80
C SER A 353 -5.46 4.18 -24.69
N PRO A 354 -5.81 5.24 -25.44
CA PRO A 354 -7.18 5.76 -25.45
C PRO A 354 -8.23 4.69 -25.82
N GLY A 355 -7.87 3.76 -26.71
CA GLY A 355 -8.77 2.66 -27.11
C GLY A 355 -9.00 1.65 -26.01
N GLU A 356 -7.94 1.20 -25.31
CA GLU A 356 -8.06 0.30 -24.15
C GLU A 356 -8.90 0.93 -23.03
N LEU A 357 -8.66 2.21 -22.74
CA LEU A 357 -9.38 2.91 -21.69
C LEU A 357 -10.87 3.09 -22.05
N ALA A 358 -11.18 3.48 -23.29
CA ALA A 358 -12.55 3.61 -23.77
C ALA A 358 -13.30 2.27 -23.75
N TYR A 359 -12.66 1.19 -24.22
CA TYR A 359 -13.22 -0.15 -24.15
C TYR A 359 -13.50 -0.58 -22.71
N ALA A 360 -12.52 -0.44 -21.82
CA ALA A 360 -12.71 -0.78 -20.42
C ALA A 360 -13.86 0.00 -19.77
N CYS A 361 -13.92 1.30 -20.00
CA CYS A 361 -14.98 2.16 -19.48
C CYS A 361 -16.37 1.70 -19.93
N GLU A 362 -16.56 1.43 -21.23
CA GLU A 362 -17.81 0.94 -21.79
C GLU A 362 -18.25 -0.38 -21.15
N ARG A 363 -17.33 -1.37 -21.11
CA ARG A 363 -17.66 -2.72 -20.62
C ARG A 363 -17.92 -2.74 -19.11
N ILE A 364 -17.11 -2.02 -18.31
CA ILE A 364 -17.29 -1.96 -16.86
C ILE A 364 -18.65 -1.35 -16.54
N ARG A 365 -19.02 -0.24 -17.20
CA ARG A 365 -20.32 0.40 -17.00
C ARG A 365 -21.47 -0.57 -17.34
N ALA A 366 -21.46 -1.16 -18.53
CA ALA A 366 -22.51 -2.07 -18.98
C ALA A 366 -22.69 -3.26 -18.02
N ILE A 367 -21.59 -3.88 -17.57
CA ILE A 367 -21.63 -5.05 -16.69
C ILE A 367 -22.06 -4.67 -15.26
N THR A 368 -21.64 -3.54 -14.73
CA THR A 368 -22.09 -3.08 -13.41
C THR A 368 -23.59 -2.77 -13.40
N GLU A 369 -24.12 -2.16 -14.46
CA GLU A 369 -25.56 -1.89 -14.62
C GLU A 369 -26.38 -3.20 -14.70
N ILE A 370 -25.93 -4.21 -15.47
CA ILE A 370 -26.58 -5.53 -15.56
C ILE A 370 -26.61 -6.20 -14.18
N CYS A 371 -25.47 -6.29 -13.49
CA CYS A 371 -25.40 -6.95 -12.19
C CYS A 371 -26.18 -6.22 -11.09
N ALA A 372 -26.32 -4.90 -11.19
CA ALA A 372 -27.17 -4.13 -10.29
C ALA A 372 -28.66 -4.40 -10.54
N ALA A 373 -29.10 -4.48 -11.80
CA ALA A 373 -30.47 -4.79 -12.17
C ALA A 373 -30.89 -6.22 -11.77
N GLU A 374 -30.01 -7.22 -11.99
CA GLU A 374 -30.23 -8.62 -11.57
C GLU A 374 -30.40 -8.76 -10.05
N SER A 375 -29.74 -7.91 -9.26
CA SER A 375 -29.85 -7.94 -7.79
C SER A 375 -31.10 -7.26 -7.26
N ALA A 376 -31.80 -6.45 -8.08
CA ALA A 376 -33.03 -5.73 -7.71
C ALA A 376 -34.29 -6.52 -8.10
N ALA A 377 -34.17 -7.54 -8.96
CA ALA A 377 -35.25 -8.42 -9.41
C ALA A 377 -35.39 -9.66 -8.50
#